data_ff56c29bda657bd10bd03b1b92549a60
#
_entry.id   ff56c29bda657bd10bd03b1b92549a60
#
_cell.length_a   1.000
_cell.length_b   1.000
_cell.length_c   1.000
_cell.angle_alpha   90.00
_cell.angle_beta   90.00
_cell.angle_gamma   90.00
#
_symmetry.space_group_name_H-M   'P 1'
#
loop_
_entity.id
_entity.type
_entity.pdbx_description
1 polymer ?
#
loop_
_entity_poly.entity_id
_entity_poly.type
_entity_poly.pdbx_seq_one_letter_code
_entity_poly.pdbx_strand_id
1 'polypeptide(L)'
;VHGVKDLNLTIHEGEIAAVVGSSGSGKSLLAHAVMGILPYNAFMDGTIRYDGEILDKKRLKALRGHELVLVPQSVSYLDPLMKVGKQVTKGSRKLETVLKMRQVFSRYGLEPGTEEKYPFELSGGMTRRILISTAVMERPRLVLADEPTPGLHMEAARRVMGHFRELADEGAGVLLITHDLELARETADKITVLYGGRTIEEAAAEDFYHEERLSHPYARALCRSMPENWTPDGERLCDTGDILTQMREEFGR
;
A
#
# COMPACT_ATOMS: atom_id res chain seq x y z
N VAL A 1 10.57 18.50 -11.79
CA VAL A 1 9.21 18.21 -11.28
C VAL A 1 9.36 17.66 -9.87
N HIS A 2 8.67 18.26 -8.90
CA HIS A 2 8.61 17.73 -7.53
C HIS A 2 7.51 16.68 -7.45
N GLY A 3 7.87 15.46 -7.10
CA GLY A 3 6.90 14.36 -6.94
C GLY A 3 6.21 14.40 -5.58
N VAL A 4 7.00 14.57 -4.51
CA VAL A 4 6.55 14.65 -3.11
C VAL A 4 7.32 15.78 -2.43
N LYS A 5 6.65 16.57 -1.58
CA LYS A 5 7.22 17.67 -0.79
C LYS A 5 6.65 17.64 0.61
N ASP A 6 7.50 17.97 1.60
CA ASP A 6 7.07 18.19 2.97
C ASP A 6 6.21 17.03 3.55
N LEU A 7 6.57 15.78 3.17
CA LEU A 7 5.91 14.60 3.71
C LEU A 7 6.56 14.22 5.05
N ASN A 8 5.74 14.17 6.08
CA ASN A 8 6.09 13.60 7.37
C ASN A 8 5.14 12.44 7.66
N LEU A 9 5.68 11.27 7.89
CA LEU A 9 4.91 10.06 8.17
C LEU A 9 5.67 9.20 9.17
N THR A 10 4.97 8.73 10.18
CA THR A 10 5.49 7.75 11.14
C THR A 10 4.62 6.51 11.10
N ILE A 11 5.22 5.33 11.18
CA ILE A 11 4.51 4.05 11.24
C ILE A 11 5.07 3.29 12.44
N HIS A 12 4.20 2.84 13.32
CA HIS A 12 4.56 2.04 14.48
C HIS A 12 4.42 0.54 14.22
N GLU A 13 5.03 -0.27 15.08
CA GLU A 13 4.81 -1.71 15.07
C GLU A 13 3.32 -2.01 15.33
N GLY A 14 2.75 -2.92 14.54
CA GLY A 14 1.33 -3.26 14.62
C GLY A 14 0.38 -2.25 13.98
N GLU A 15 0.90 -1.18 13.37
CA GLU A 15 0.10 -0.11 12.77
C GLU A 15 0.00 -0.26 11.25
N ILE A 16 -1.19 -0.02 10.70
CA ILE A 16 -1.39 0.23 9.28
C ILE A 16 -1.59 1.73 9.06
N ALA A 17 -0.60 2.39 8.47
CA ALA A 17 -0.70 3.77 8.03
C ALA A 17 -1.04 3.81 6.54
N ALA A 18 -2.22 4.31 6.18
CA ALA A 18 -2.62 4.46 4.80
C ALA A 18 -2.22 5.83 4.25
N VAL A 19 -1.72 5.87 3.01
CA VAL A 19 -1.52 7.10 2.24
C VAL A 19 -2.49 7.09 1.08
N VAL A 20 -3.45 8.00 1.12
CA VAL A 20 -4.48 8.15 0.10
C VAL A 20 -4.28 9.43 -0.71
N GLY A 21 -4.75 9.45 -1.94
CA GLY A 21 -4.67 10.65 -2.79
C GLY A 21 -4.90 10.31 -4.26
N SER A 22 -5.04 11.35 -5.08
CA SER A 22 -5.28 11.22 -6.51
C SER A 22 -4.12 10.51 -7.23
N SER A 23 -4.40 9.93 -8.40
CA SER A 23 -3.36 9.37 -9.27
C SER A 23 -2.33 10.45 -9.63
N GLY A 24 -1.06 10.09 -9.62
CA GLY A 24 0.03 11.03 -9.90
C GLY A 24 0.44 11.95 -8.73
N SER A 25 -0.15 11.81 -7.54
CA SER A 25 0.23 12.61 -6.36
C SER A 25 1.58 12.22 -5.72
N GLY A 26 2.28 11.23 -6.26
CA GLY A 26 3.61 10.82 -5.79
C GLY A 26 3.64 9.64 -4.81
N LYS A 27 2.49 9.01 -4.52
CA LYS A 27 2.39 7.91 -3.53
C LYS A 27 3.38 6.78 -3.76
N SER A 28 3.45 6.24 -4.98
CA SER A 28 4.40 5.16 -5.31
C SER A 28 5.87 5.60 -5.20
N LEU A 29 6.16 6.89 -5.44
CA LEU A 29 7.51 7.43 -5.23
C LEU A 29 7.91 7.38 -3.76
N LEU A 30 6.97 7.53 -2.82
CA LEU A 30 7.22 7.35 -1.39
C LEU A 30 7.71 5.92 -1.10
N ALA A 31 6.98 4.90 -1.55
CA ALA A 31 7.39 3.51 -1.37
C ALA A 31 8.77 3.24 -2.01
N HIS A 32 8.99 3.76 -3.22
CA HIS A 32 10.27 3.61 -3.91
C HIS A 32 11.42 4.34 -3.18
N ALA A 33 11.16 5.50 -2.56
CA ALA A 33 12.14 6.22 -1.76
C ALA A 33 12.54 5.41 -0.52
N VAL A 34 11.57 4.88 0.22
CA VAL A 34 11.82 4.03 1.39
C VAL A 34 12.59 2.78 1.00
N MET A 35 12.26 2.17 -0.14
CA MET A 35 12.96 0.98 -0.65
C MET A 35 14.31 1.30 -1.34
N GLY A 36 14.65 2.58 -1.54
CA GLY A 36 15.88 2.98 -2.24
C GLY A 36 15.95 2.53 -3.70
N ILE A 37 14.80 2.50 -4.38
CA ILE A 37 14.65 2.11 -5.79
C ILE A 37 14.07 3.24 -6.64
N LEU A 38 14.32 4.48 -6.23
CA LEU A 38 13.91 5.64 -7.03
C LEU A 38 14.50 5.56 -8.44
N PRO A 39 13.79 6.10 -9.46
CA PRO A 39 14.35 6.25 -10.80
C PRO A 39 15.66 7.05 -10.79
N TYR A 40 16.54 6.79 -11.76
CA TYR A 40 17.87 7.39 -11.83
C TYR A 40 17.86 8.95 -11.91
N ASN A 41 16.76 9.52 -12.37
CA ASN A 41 16.54 10.97 -12.49
C ASN A 41 15.72 11.56 -11.34
N ALA A 42 15.48 10.80 -10.26
CA ALA A 42 14.81 11.26 -9.07
C ALA A 42 15.82 11.47 -7.92
N PHE A 43 15.59 12.52 -7.15
CA PHE A 43 16.39 12.88 -5.98
C PHE A 43 15.48 12.88 -4.76
N MET A 44 16.01 12.46 -3.63
CA MET A 44 15.37 12.55 -2.33
C MET A 44 16.16 13.52 -1.46
N ASP A 45 15.46 14.47 -0.87
CA ASP A 45 15.92 15.31 0.23
C ASP A 45 15.10 14.98 1.47
N GLY A 46 15.74 15.00 2.65
CA GLY A 46 15.11 14.61 3.89
C GLY A 46 15.72 13.35 4.51
N THR A 47 15.07 12.82 5.53
CA THR A 47 15.59 11.71 6.33
C THR A 47 14.56 10.61 6.49
N ILE A 48 14.94 9.38 6.18
CA ILE A 48 14.18 8.20 6.53
C ILE A 48 14.86 7.54 7.72
N ARG A 49 14.09 7.23 8.75
CA ARG A 49 14.55 6.48 9.92
C ARG A 49 13.82 5.15 10.01
N TYR A 50 14.53 4.13 10.42
CA TYR A 50 14.00 2.83 10.71
C TYR A 50 14.54 2.37 12.05
N ASP A 51 13.65 2.05 12.98
CA ASP A 51 14.01 1.68 14.35
C ASP A 51 14.91 2.75 15.03
N GLY A 52 14.49 4.03 14.90
CA GLY A 52 15.19 5.18 15.46
C GLY A 52 16.46 5.63 14.74
N GLU A 53 17.05 4.82 13.89
CA GLU A 53 18.30 5.09 13.18
C GLU A 53 18.08 5.50 11.72
N ILE A 54 19.00 6.32 11.18
CA ILE A 54 18.95 6.72 9.77
C ILE A 54 19.09 5.50 8.87
N LEU A 55 18.19 5.40 7.91
CA LEU A 55 18.18 4.35 6.90
C LEU A 55 19.09 4.75 5.73
N ASP A 56 20.39 4.56 5.91
CA ASP A 56 21.37 4.77 4.85
C ASP A 56 21.35 3.65 3.80
N LYS A 57 22.10 3.83 2.70
CA LYS A 57 22.16 2.85 1.60
C LYS A 57 22.68 1.48 2.05
N LYS A 58 23.62 1.43 2.99
CA LYS A 58 24.21 0.18 3.49
C LYS A 58 23.20 -0.60 4.34
N ARG A 59 22.57 0.09 5.29
CA ARG A 59 21.54 -0.48 6.16
C ARG A 59 20.32 -0.94 5.35
N LEU A 60 19.85 -0.10 4.42
CA LEU A 60 18.75 -0.44 3.53
C LEU A 60 19.02 -1.70 2.71
N LYS A 61 20.25 -1.87 2.19
CA LYS A 61 20.64 -3.08 1.44
C LYS A 61 20.57 -4.33 2.30
N ALA A 62 20.86 -4.23 3.59
CA ALA A 62 20.78 -5.36 4.52
C ALA A 62 19.33 -5.72 4.89
N LEU A 63 18.45 -4.70 5.04
CA LEU A 63 17.09 -4.91 5.51
C LEU A 63 16.12 -5.25 4.38
N ARG A 64 16.38 -4.76 3.17
CA ARG A 64 15.49 -4.93 2.01
C ARG A 64 15.34 -6.40 1.60
N GLY A 65 14.08 -6.85 1.48
CA GLY A 65 13.73 -8.22 1.12
C GLY A 65 13.76 -9.20 2.30
N HIS A 66 14.03 -8.70 3.51
CA HIS A 66 13.97 -9.43 4.77
C HIS A 66 13.05 -8.70 5.76
N GLU A 67 13.52 -7.64 6.38
CA GLU A 67 12.73 -6.84 7.33
C GLU A 67 11.84 -5.81 6.63
N LEU A 68 12.33 -5.20 5.53
CA LEU A 68 11.57 -4.27 4.69
C LEU A 68 11.19 -4.95 3.38
N VAL A 69 9.91 -5.07 3.11
CA VAL A 69 9.39 -5.70 1.89
C VAL A 69 8.42 -4.80 1.15
N LEU A 70 8.39 -4.93 -0.16
CA LEU A 70 7.45 -4.22 -1.04
C LEU A 70 6.51 -5.23 -1.69
N VAL A 71 5.21 -4.98 -1.55
CA VAL A 71 4.16 -5.57 -2.39
C VAL A 71 3.84 -4.54 -3.48
N PRO A 72 4.32 -4.74 -4.71
CA PRO A 72 4.22 -3.74 -5.76
C PRO A 72 2.83 -3.72 -6.40
N GLN A 73 2.49 -2.60 -7.02
CA GLN A 73 1.25 -2.42 -7.78
C GLN A 73 1.17 -3.39 -8.97
N SER A 74 2.26 -3.53 -9.72
CA SER A 74 2.27 -4.32 -10.94
C SER A 74 2.53 -5.81 -10.67
N VAL A 75 1.73 -6.67 -11.30
CA VAL A 75 1.94 -8.11 -11.32
C VAL A 75 3.14 -8.53 -12.20
N SER A 76 3.67 -7.60 -13.02
CA SER A 76 4.85 -7.82 -13.86
C SER A 76 6.16 -8.02 -13.09
N TYR A 77 6.12 -7.85 -11.78
CA TYR A 77 7.25 -8.20 -10.91
C TYR A 77 7.47 -9.72 -10.78
N LEU A 78 6.50 -10.54 -11.17
CA LEU A 78 6.73 -11.98 -11.30
C LEU A 78 7.35 -12.27 -12.67
N ASP A 79 8.42 -13.08 -12.66
CA ASP A 79 9.04 -13.56 -13.87
C ASP A 79 8.08 -14.52 -14.61
N PRO A 80 7.62 -14.19 -15.82
CA PRO A 80 6.65 -14.99 -16.55
C PRO A 80 7.18 -16.37 -16.96
N LEU A 81 8.51 -16.55 -17.01
CA LEU A 81 9.17 -17.79 -17.42
C LEU A 81 9.56 -18.69 -16.24
N MET A 82 9.23 -18.26 -15.02
CA MET A 82 9.57 -19.02 -13.81
C MET A 82 8.31 -19.42 -13.05
N LYS A 83 8.22 -20.69 -12.62
CA LYS A 83 7.14 -21.17 -11.75
C LYS A 83 7.05 -20.36 -10.46
N VAL A 84 5.82 -20.04 -10.02
CA VAL A 84 5.63 -19.13 -8.89
C VAL A 84 6.17 -19.66 -7.57
N GLY A 85 6.12 -20.97 -7.33
CA GLY A 85 6.72 -21.56 -6.14
C GLY A 85 8.24 -21.33 -6.06
N LYS A 86 8.94 -21.40 -7.20
CA LYS A 86 10.37 -21.12 -7.26
C LYS A 86 10.67 -19.64 -6.99
N GLN A 87 9.80 -18.73 -7.41
CA GLN A 87 9.94 -17.30 -7.14
C GLN A 87 9.75 -17.02 -5.65
N VAL A 88 8.68 -17.54 -5.05
CA VAL A 88 8.35 -17.36 -3.62
C VAL A 88 9.43 -17.93 -2.71
N THR A 89 10.01 -19.09 -3.07
CA THR A 89 11.11 -19.71 -2.31
C THR A 89 12.49 -19.15 -2.63
N LYS A 90 12.58 -18.12 -3.50
CA LYS A 90 13.85 -17.57 -4.01
C LYS A 90 14.79 -18.67 -4.55
N GLY A 91 14.20 -19.70 -5.16
CA GLY A 91 14.91 -20.86 -5.70
C GLY A 91 15.36 -21.90 -4.66
N SER A 92 15.08 -21.70 -3.38
CA SER A 92 15.41 -22.68 -2.34
C SER A 92 14.62 -23.97 -2.53
N ARG A 93 15.32 -25.10 -2.41
CA ARG A 93 14.74 -26.46 -2.44
C ARG A 93 14.72 -27.12 -1.05
N LYS A 94 15.09 -26.38 0.00
CA LYS A 94 15.06 -26.90 1.36
C LYS A 94 13.62 -27.23 1.73
N LEU A 95 13.42 -28.43 2.30
CA LEU A 95 12.08 -28.91 2.68
C LEU A 95 11.35 -27.91 3.57
N GLU A 96 12.01 -27.32 4.55
CA GLU A 96 11.48 -26.30 5.43
C GLU A 96 10.91 -25.10 4.67
N THR A 97 11.67 -24.57 3.69
CA THR A 97 11.23 -23.41 2.88
C THR A 97 10.01 -23.75 2.02
N VAL A 98 9.98 -24.97 1.45
CA VAL A 98 8.86 -25.44 0.64
C VAL A 98 7.62 -25.64 1.50
N LEU A 99 7.75 -26.22 2.69
CA LEU A 99 6.64 -26.40 3.61
C LEU A 99 6.09 -25.04 4.08
N LYS A 100 6.97 -24.11 4.43
CA LYS A 100 6.57 -22.74 4.78
C LYS A 100 5.80 -22.05 3.63
N MET A 101 6.30 -22.14 2.39
CA MET A 101 5.59 -21.60 1.22
C MET A 101 4.18 -22.20 1.09
N ARG A 102 4.03 -23.52 1.23
CA ARG A 102 2.73 -24.18 1.14
C ARG A 102 1.78 -23.75 2.26
N GLN A 103 2.27 -23.53 3.48
CA GLN A 103 1.49 -22.96 4.59
C GLN A 103 1.03 -21.54 4.26
N VAL A 104 1.91 -20.69 3.72
CA VAL A 104 1.57 -19.33 3.30
C VAL A 104 0.56 -19.36 2.15
N PHE A 105 0.73 -20.23 1.16
CA PHE A 105 -0.24 -20.38 0.06
C PHE A 105 -1.61 -20.80 0.57
N SER A 106 -1.67 -21.78 1.47
CA SER A 106 -2.92 -22.22 2.09
C SER A 106 -3.59 -21.09 2.90
N ARG A 107 -2.81 -20.34 3.70
CA ARG A 107 -3.30 -19.16 4.44
C ARG A 107 -3.97 -18.14 3.52
N TYR A 108 -3.41 -17.92 2.33
CA TYR A 108 -3.95 -16.97 1.36
C TYR A 108 -4.91 -17.61 0.33
N GLY A 109 -5.41 -18.82 0.62
CA GLY A 109 -6.42 -19.48 -0.20
C GLY A 109 -5.94 -19.80 -1.62
N LEU A 110 -4.66 -20.13 -1.77
CA LEU A 110 -4.09 -20.68 -3.00
C LEU A 110 -4.15 -22.21 -2.93
N GLU A 111 -4.71 -22.82 -3.97
CA GLU A 111 -4.92 -24.27 -4.04
C GLU A 111 -3.59 -25.02 -4.11
N PRO A 112 -3.51 -26.26 -3.56
CA PRO A 112 -2.35 -27.12 -3.74
C PRO A 112 -2.01 -27.29 -5.22
N GLY A 113 -0.70 -27.28 -5.53
CA GLY A 113 -0.22 -27.34 -6.92
C GLY A 113 -0.09 -25.97 -7.59
N THR A 114 -0.57 -24.88 -6.96
CA THR A 114 -0.37 -23.53 -7.50
C THR A 114 1.12 -23.20 -7.64
N GLU A 115 1.98 -23.74 -6.79
CA GLU A 115 3.43 -23.56 -6.85
C GLU A 115 4.07 -24.03 -8.16
N GLU A 116 3.41 -24.93 -8.87
CA GLU A 116 3.90 -25.48 -10.15
C GLU A 116 3.47 -24.66 -11.37
N LYS A 117 2.58 -23.70 -11.19
CA LYS A 117 2.06 -22.84 -12.27
C LYS A 117 3.01 -21.70 -12.60
N TYR A 118 2.89 -21.19 -13.81
CA TYR A 118 3.52 -19.95 -14.27
C TYR A 118 2.57 -18.75 -14.04
N PRO A 119 3.09 -17.53 -13.95
CA PRO A 119 2.24 -16.34 -13.75
C PRO A 119 1.09 -16.18 -14.74
N PHE A 120 1.29 -16.52 -16.00
CA PHE A 120 0.25 -16.41 -17.04
C PHE A 120 -0.89 -17.45 -16.93
N GLU A 121 -0.71 -18.49 -16.09
CA GLU A 121 -1.75 -19.50 -15.81
C GLU A 121 -2.66 -19.11 -14.63
N LEU A 122 -2.42 -17.93 -14.03
CA LEU A 122 -3.07 -17.47 -12.83
C LEU A 122 -4.11 -16.38 -13.13
N SER A 123 -5.18 -16.33 -12.33
CA SER A 123 -6.04 -15.15 -12.29
C SER A 123 -5.34 -13.97 -11.63
N GLY A 124 -5.80 -12.74 -11.91
CA GLY A 124 -5.25 -11.53 -11.29
C GLY A 124 -5.25 -11.59 -9.75
N GLY A 125 -6.33 -12.13 -9.15
CA GLY A 125 -6.41 -12.32 -7.71
C GLY A 125 -5.43 -13.36 -7.17
N MET A 126 -5.16 -14.44 -7.92
CA MET A 126 -4.14 -15.43 -7.54
C MET A 126 -2.74 -14.81 -7.61
N THR A 127 -2.44 -14.09 -8.69
CA THR A 127 -1.15 -13.42 -8.88
C THR A 127 -0.89 -12.42 -7.75
N ARG A 128 -1.91 -11.66 -7.33
CA ARG A 128 -1.80 -10.71 -6.23
C ARG A 128 -1.48 -11.42 -4.91
N ARG A 129 -2.19 -12.51 -4.61
CA ARG A 129 -1.92 -13.33 -3.40
C ARG A 129 -0.54 -13.96 -3.41
N ILE A 130 0.01 -14.32 -4.57
CA ILE A 130 1.40 -14.79 -4.69
C ILE A 130 2.40 -13.67 -4.42
N LEU A 131 2.16 -12.45 -4.91
CA LEU A 131 3.03 -11.30 -4.58
C LEU A 131 3.06 -11.04 -3.08
N ILE A 132 1.90 -11.07 -2.41
CA ILE A 132 1.84 -10.97 -0.94
C ILE A 132 2.58 -12.15 -0.29
N SER A 133 2.35 -13.38 -0.77
CA SER A 133 3.06 -14.56 -0.27
C SER A 133 4.58 -14.39 -0.35
N THR A 134 5.09 -13.82 -1.45
CA THR A 134 6.52 -13.55 -1.60
C THR A 134 7.03 -12.56 -0.55
N ALA A 135 6.25 -11.54 -0.24
CA ALA A 135 6.61 -10.53 0.74
C ALA A 135 6.67 -11.11 2.17
N VAL A 136 5.72 -11.97 2.55
CA VAL A 136 5.59 -12.45 3.93
C VAL A 136 6.44 -13.67 4.28
N MET A 137 7.10 -14.28 3.29
CA MET A 137 7.98 -15.44 3.53
C MET A 137 9.08 -15.17 4.56
N GLU A 138 9.56 -13.94 4.68
CA GLU A 138 10.65 -13.57 5.58
C GLU A 138 10.14 -13.01 6.94
N ARG A 139 8.83 -12.97 7.19
CA ARG A 139 8.23 -12.31 8.38
C ARG A 139 8.73 -10.88 8.53
N PRO A 140 8.40 -9.99 7.60
CA PRO A 140 8.89 -8.62 7.59
C PRO A 140 8.39 -7.84 8.81
N ARG A 141 9.20 -6.87 9.26
CA ARG A 141 8.80 -5.89 10.28
C ARG A 141 8.13 -4.66 9.66
N LEU A 142 8.40 -4.37 8.38
CA LEU A 142 7.73 -3.30 7.64
C LEU A 142 7.34 -3.77 6.24
N VAL A 143 6.04 -3.68 5.95
CA VAL A 143 5.46 -3.98 4.63
C VAL A 143 5.03 -2.70 3.95
N LEU A 144 5.51 -2.45 2.74
CA LEU A 144 5.06 -1.38 1.87
C LEU A 144 4.12 -1.97 0.82
N ALA A 145 2.83 -1.68 0.90
CA ALA A 145 1.83 -2.17 -0.05
C ALA A 145 1.43 -1.03 -0.99
N ASP A 146 1.94 -1.08 -2.22
CA ASP A 146 1.64 -0.06 -3.24
C ASP A 146 0.50 -0.53 -4.12
N GLU A 147 -0.68 0.10 -3.94
CA GLU A 147 -1.91 -0.19 -4.69
C GLU A 147 -2.19 -1.72 -4.76
N PRO A 148 -2.43 -2.40 -3.63
CA PRO A 148 -2.51 -3.86 -3.63
C PRO A 148 -3.81 -4.43 -4.22
N THR A 149 -4.84 -3.61 -4.49
CA THR A 149 -6.19 -4.05 -4.84
C THR A 149 -6.69 -3.75 -6.26
N PRO A 150 -6.02 -2.97 -7.14
CA PRO A 150 -6.54 -2.66 -8.46
C PRO A 150 -6.92 -3.91 -9.26
N GLY A 151 -8.08 -3.85 -9.93
CA GLY A 151 -8.58 -4.95 -10.75
C GLY A 151 -9.20 -6.12 -9.97
N LEU A 152 -9.35 -5.99 -8.67
CA LEU A 152 -10.09 -6.93 -7.83
C LEU A 152 -11.52 -6.42 -7.60
N HIS A 153 -12.51 -7.33 -7.58
CA HIS A 153 -13.82 -6.98 -7.07
C HIS A 153 -13.76 -6.79 -5.53
N MET A 154 -14.71 -6.03 -4.97
CA MET A 154 -14.68 -5.55 -3.59
C MET A 154 -14.41 -6.66 -2.55
N GLU A 155 -15.07 -7.81 -2.66
CA GLU A 155 -14.86 -8.92 -1.72
C GLU A 155 -13.42 -9.48 -1.76
N ALA A 156 -12.82 -9.57 -2.97
CA ALA A 156 -11.43 -10.01 -3.10
C ALA A 156 -10.45 -8.92 -2.59
N ALA A 157 -10.77 -7.65 -2.81
CA ALA A 157 -10.01 -6.53 -2.28
C ALA A 157 -10.01 -6.54 -0.75
N ARG A 158 -11.17 -6.67 -0.10
CA ARG A 158 -11.28 -6.79 1.37
C ARG A 158 -10.50 -7.98 1.92
N ARG A 159 -10.52 -9.13 1.24
CA ARG A 159 -9.68 -10.28 1.64
C ARG A 159 -8.18 -9.97 1.58
N VAL A 160 -7.73 -9.28 0.53
CA VAL A 160 -6.34 -8.84 0.40
C VAL A 160 -5.97 -7.85 1.52
N MET A 161 -6.84 -6.90 1.80
CA MET A 161 -6.64 -5.94 2.90
C MET A 161 -6.60 -6.64 4.26
N GLY A 162 -7.46 -7.65 4.48
CA GLY A 162 -7.43 -8.47 5.69
C GLY A 162 -6.08 -9.14 5.93
N HIS A 163 -5.35 -9.54 4.88
CA HIS A 163 -4.00 -10.10 5.05
C HIS A 163 -2.98 -9.06 5.55
N PHE A 164 -3.11 -7.79 5.17
CA PHE A 164 -2.26 -6.73 5.74
C PHE A 164 -2.61 -6.46 7.20
N ARG A 165 -3.92 -6.52 7.56
CA ARG A 165 -4.33 -6.40 8.97
C ARG A 165 -3.74 -7.54 9.80
N GLU A 166 -3.83 -8.80 9.32
CA GLU A 166 -3.21 -9.93 10.00
C GLU A 166 -1.70 -9.74 10.23
N LEU A 167 -0.97 -9.19 9.23
CA LEU A 167 0.46 -8.90 9.38
C LEU A 167 0.73 -7.82 10.44
N ALA A 168 -0.11 -6.79 10.48
CA ALA A 168 0.01 -5.75 11.49
C ALA A 168 -0.32 -6.30 12.89
N ASP A 169 -1.36 -7.13 13.03
CA ASP A 169 -1.71 -7.79 14.31
C ASP A 169 -0.59 -8.73 14.78
N GLU A 170 0.22 -9.27 13.87
CA GLU A 170 1.44 -10.04 14.17
C GLU A 170 2.66 -9.15 14.51
N GLY A 171 2.50 -7.81 14.52
CA GLY A 171 3.50 -6.83 14.92
C GLY A 171 4.23 -6.11 13.78
N ALA A 172 3.92 -6.39 12.51
CA ALA A 172 4.53 -5.65 11.40
C ALA A 172 3.93 -4.24 11.30
N GLY A 173 4.75 -3.23 10.98
CA GLY A 173 4.24 -1.96 10.47
C GLY A 173 3.83 -2.11 9.00
N VAL A 174 2.74 -1.47 8.58
CA VAL A 174 2.29 -1.51 7.18
C VAL A 174 2.09 -0.10 6.65
N LEU A 175 2.80 0.24 5.58
CA LEU A 175 2.49 1.40 4.75
C LEU A 175 1.58 0.97 3.62
N LEU A 176 0.32 1.35 3.68
CA LEU A 176 -0.66 1.07 2.66
C LEU A 176 -0.83 2.29 1.74
N ILE A 177 -0.46 2.16 0.48
CA ILE A 177 -0.69 3.19 -0.53
C ILE A 177 -1.90 2.77 -1.36
N THR A 178 -2.93 3.63 -1.41
CA THR A 178 -4.12 3.35 -2.22
C THR A 178 -4.82 4.66 -2.62
N HIS A 179 -5.65 4.59 -3.65
CA HIS A 179 -6.60 5.65 -4.00
C HIS A 179 -8.03 5.34 -3.50
N ASP A 180 -8.21 4.16 -2.91
CA ASP A 180 -9.50 3.69 -2.39
C ASP A 180 -9.61 4.05 -0.90
N LEU A 181 -10.37 5.13 -0.62
CA LEU A 181 -10.58 5.61 0.75
C LEU A 181 -11.46 4.66 1.57
N GLU A 182 -12.41 3.95 0.92
CA GLU A 182 -13.28 2.99 1.61
C GLU A 182 -12.45 1.85 2.21
N LEU A 183 -11.63 1.21 1.38
CA LEU A 183 -10.74 0.15 1.85
C LEU A 183 -9.70 0.66 2.87
N ALA A 184 -9.20 1.89 2.69
CA ALA A 184 -8.23 2.48 3.61
C ALA A 184 -8.84 2.65 5.02
N ARG A 185 -10.02 3.24 5.14
CA ARG A 185 -10.65 3.48 6.46
C ARG A 185 -11.17 2.20 7.12
N GLU A 186 -11.53 1.16 6.32
CA GLU A 186 -11.90 -0.16 6.86
C GLU A 186 -10.70 -0.92 7.45
N THR A 187 -9.49 -0.63 7.00
CA THR A 187 -8.31 -1.47 7.28
C THR A 187 -7.23 -0.76 8.09
N ALA A 188 -7.00 0.53 7.83
CA ALA A 188 -5.91 1.28 8.45
C ALA A 188 -6.26 1.78 9.85
N ASP A 189 -5.22 2.08 10.63
CA ASP A 189 -5.33 2.75 11.92
C ASP A 189 -5.33 4.26 11.74
N LYS A 190 -4.57 4.77 10.76
CA LYS A 190 -4.56 6.19 10.38
C LYS A 190 -4.45 6.37 8.88
N ILE A 191 -4.92 7.52 8.42
CA ILE A 191 -4.91 7.90 7.01
C ILE A 191 -4.25 9.25 6.84
N THR A 192 -3.28 9.30 5.93
CA THR A 192 -2.62 10.52 5.45
C THR A 192 -3.12 10.82 4.05
N VAL A 193 -3.72 11.98 3.86
CA VAL A 193 -4.20 12.45 2.54
C VAL A 193 -3.08 13.21 1.84
N LEU A 194 -2.72 12.76 0.66
CA LEU A 194 -1.68 13.37 -0.17
C LEU A 194 -2.30 14.07 -1.39
N TYR A 195 -2.03 15.36 -1.54
CA TYR A 195 -2.43 16.15 -2.71
C TYR A 195 -1.27 17.00 -3.22
N GLY A 196 -1.06 17.02 -4.55
CA GLY A 196 0.02 17.82 -5.15
C GLY A 196 1.42 17.50 -4.61
N GLY A 197 1.63 16.30 -4.08
CA GLY A 197 2.88 15.87 -3.45
C GLY A 197 3.06 16.31 -2.00
N ARG A 198 2.05 16.88 -1.36
CA ARG A 198 2.08 17.33 0.04
C ARG A 198 1.06 16.59 0.89
N THR A 199 1.39 16.40 2.15
CA THR A 199 0.42 15.98 3.17
C THR A 199 -0.51 17.15 3.46
N ILE A 200 -1.82 16.93 3.32
CA ILE A 200 -2.84 17.95 3.59
C ILE A 200 -3.71 17.58 4.80
N GLU A 201 -3.79 16.32 5.16
CA GLU A 201 -4.49 15.83 6.35
C GLU A 201 -3.81 14.56 6.86
N GLU A 202 -3.71 14.38 8.16
CA GLU A 202 -3.43 13.11 8.81
C GLU A 202 -4.38 12.97 10.00
N ALA A 203 -5.16 11.89 10.01
CA ALA A 203 -6.14 11.64 11.05
C ALA A 203 -6.31 10.12 11.28
N ALA A 204 -6.93 9.74 12.38
CA ALA A 204 -7.32 8.35 12.61
C ALA A 204 -8.29 7.89 11.51
N ALA A 205 -8.21 6.62 11.12
CA ALA A 205 -9.07 6.11 10.04
C ALA A 205 -10.55 6.24 10.37
N GLU A 206 -10.92 6.14 11.65
CA GLU A 206 -12.29 6.34 12.13
C GLU A 206 -12.82 7.77 11.92
N ASP A 207 -11.95 8.78 11.89
CA ASP A 207 -12.36 10.17 11.69
C ASP A 207 -12.85 10.41 10.25
N PHE A 208 -12.49 9.55 9.31
CA PHE A 208 -12.97 9.60 7.92
C PHE A 208 -14.42 9.09 7.74
N TYR A 209 -15.08 8.65 8.82
CA TYR A 209 -16.53 8.44 8.85
C TYR A 209 -17.30 9.72 9.27
N HIS A 210 -16.58 10.77 9.75
CA HIS A 210 -17.12 11.97 10.36
C HIS A 210 -16.44 13.20 9.79
N GLU A 211 -16.98 13.80 8.74
CA GLU A 211 -16.32 14.93 8.05
C GLU A 211 -16.00 16.12 8.96
N GLU A 212 -16.78 16.32 10.01
CA GLU A 212 -16.59 17.38 11.00
C GLU A 212 -15.31 17.21 11.84
N ARG A 213 -14.74 16.01 11.87
CA ARG A 213 -13.47 15.72 12.56
C ARG A 213 -12.25 16.02 11.70
N LEU A 214 -12.44 16.18 10.37
CA LEU A 214 -11.37 16.48 9.44
C LEU A 214 -11.14 17.99 9.35
N SER A 215 -9.88 18.41 9.29
CA SER A 215 -9.50 19.81 9.26
C SER A 215 -9.53 20.39 7.85
N HIS A 216 -9.00 19.64 6.87
CA HIS A 216 -8.79 20.14 5.52
C HIS A 216 -10.05 20.00 4.64
N PRO A 217 -10.46 21.07 3.89
CA PRO A 217 -11.65 21.03 3.03
C PRO A 217 -11.65 19.88 2.01
N TYR A 218 -10.50 19.56 1.43
CA TYR A 218 -10.37 18.46 0.48
C TYR A 218 -10.59 17.10 1.14
N ALA A 219 -10.08 16.87 2.36
CA ALA A 219 -10.30 15.63 3.09
C ALA A 219 -11.78 15.45 3.44
N ARG A 220 -12.47 16.54 3.83
CA ARG A 220 -13.93 16.57 4.02
C ARG A 220 -14.68 16.23 2.73
N ALA A 221 -14.25 16.81 1.59
CA ALA A 221 -14.86 16.52 0.29
C ALA A 221 -14.69 15.07 -0.14
N LEU A 222 -13.51 14.48 0.12
CA LEU A 222 -13.29 13.05 -0.10
C LEU A 222 -14.26 12.21 0.74
N CYS A 223 -14.43 12.54 2.01
CA CYS A 223 -15.36 11.86 2.90
C CYS A 223 -16.81 11.95 2.37
N ARG A 224 -17.28 13.14 1.97
CA ARG A 224 -18.62 13.35 1.38
C ARG A 224 -18.82 12.60 0.06
N SER A 225 -17.78 12.41 -0.72
CA SER A 225 -17.86 11.71 -2.02
C SER A 225 -18.11 10.22 -1.91
N MET A 226 -18.03 9.66 -0.70
CA MET A 226 -18.28 8.24 -0.47
C MET A 226 -19.74 7.88 -0.70
N PRO A 227 -20.05 6.74 -1.37
CA PRO A 227 -21.42 6.36 -1.74
C PRO A 227 -22.41 6.30 -0.57
N GLU A 228 -21.95 5.93 0.62
CA GLU A 228 -22.78 5.83 1.82
C GLU A 228 -23.23 7.20 2.36
N ASN A 229 -22.50 8.27 2.00
CA ASN A 229 -22.82 9.64 2.40
C ASN A 229 -23.73 10.36 1.37
N TRP A 230 -24.17 9.64 0.31
CA TRP A 230 -25.08 10.22 -0.67
C TRP A 230 -26.51 10.30 -0.12
N THR A 231 -27.18 11.41 -0.42
CA THR A 231 -28.59 11.56 -0.06
C THR A 231 -29.47 10.63 -0.91
N PRO A 232 -30.62 10.16 -0.39
CA PRO A 232 -31.57 9.32 -1.13
C PRO A 232 -32.01 9.89 -2.47
N ASP A 233 -32.02 11.21 -2.61
CA ASP A 233 -32.43 11.93 -3.82
C ASP A 233 -31.33 12.01 -4.90
N GLY A 234 -30.15 11.39 -4.65
CA GLY A 234 -29.04 11.35 -5.61
C GLY A 234 -28.37 12.71 -5.84
N GLU A 235 -28.69 13.73 -5.06
CA GLU A 235 -27.95 14.98 -5.08
C GLU A 235 -26.53 14.72 -4.60
N ARG A 236 -25.56 14.99 -5.48
CA ARG A 236 -24.16 14.97 -5.11
C ARG A 236 -23.93 16.03 -4.03
N LEU A 237 -23.66 15.58 -2.82
CA LEU A 237 -23.42 16.45 -1.65
C LEU A 237 -22.24 17.40 -1.81
N CYS A 238 -21.47 17.33 -2.90
CA CYS A 238 -20.34 18.19 -3.11
C CYS A 238 -20.08 18.43 -4.60
N ASP A 239 -20.16 19.66 -5.03
CA ASP A 239 -19.44 20.11 -6.22
C ASP A 239 -17.96 20.23 -5.84
N THR A 240 -17.18 19.17 -6.14
CA THR A 240 -15.74 19.16 -5.89
C THR A 240 -14.99 20.13 -6.82
N GLY A 241 -15.67 20.71 -7.81
CA GLY A 241 -15.07 21.60 -8.80
C GLY A 241 -14.46 22.85 -8.18
N ASP A 242 -15.16 23.49 -7.26
CA ASP A 242 -14.67 24.70 -6.57
C ASP A 242 -13.49 24.36 -5.65
N ILE A 243 -13.56 23.24 -4.93
CA ILE A 243 -12.47 22.80 -4.04
C ILE A 243 -11.24 22.42 -4.85
N LEU A 244 -11.40 21.69 -5.96
CA LEU A 244 -10.30 21.34 -6.85
C LEU A 244 -9.69 22.58 -7.53
N THR A 245 -10.49 23.61 -7.80
CA THR A 245 -10.00 24.87 -8.36
C THR A 245 -9.16 25.62 -7.31
N GLN A 246 -9.66 25.76 -6.09
CA GLN A 246 -8.89 26.34 -4.98
C GLN A 246 -7.58 25.59 -4.73
N MET A 247 -7.63 24.25 -4.73
CA MET A 247 -6.45 23.40 -4.55
C MET A 247 -5.43 23.57 -5.69
N ARG A 248 -5.90 23.74 -6.94
CA ARG A 248 -5.01 24.02 -8.08
C ARG A 248 -4.32 25.38 -7.97
N GLU A 249 -5.03 26.39 -7.50
CA GLU A 249 -4.48 27.73 -7.24
C GLU A 249 -3.46 27.69 -6.10
N GLU A 250 -3.75 26.98 -5.01
CA GLU A 250 -2.88 26.88 -3.85
C GLU A 250 -1.62 26.06 -4.11
N PHE A 251 -1.72 24.98 -4.89
CA PHE A 251 -0.60 24.05 -5.14
C PHE A 251 0.03 24.18 -6.54
N GLY A 252 -0.49 25.06 -7.41
CA GLY A 252 0.15 25.42 -8.68
C GLY A 252 0.11 24.33 -9.75
N ARG A 253 -0.95 23.55 -9.83
CA ARG A 253 -1.19 22.50 -10.85
C ARG A 253 -2.58 22.58 -11.47
#